data_c39fb9c018da59264f27e1ad1a3d2299
#
_entry.id   c39fb9c018da59264f27e1ad1a3d2299
#
_cell.length_a   1.000
_cell.length_b   1.000
_cell.length_c   1.000
_cell.angle_alpha   90.00
_cell.angle_beta   90.00
_cell.angle_gamma   90.00
#
_symmetry.space_group_name_H-M   'P 1'
#
loop_
_entity.id
_entity.type
_entity.pdbx_description
1 polymer ?
#
loop_
_entity_poly.entity_id
_entity_poly.type
_entity_poly.pdbx_seq_one_letter_code
_entity_poly.pdbx_strand_id
1 'polypeptide(L)'
;IFRQPVNEPLQTGLKAVDAMIPIGRGQRELIIGDRQTGKTSIAIDTILNQKANYDAGKPVYCIYVAIGQKGSTVANIVNVLRERGAMDYTIVVAAMAADPAALQYFAPFAGAAIGEYFRDTGRHALVVYDDLSKQAVAYREVSLILRRPSGREAYPGDIFYLHSRLLERAAKIIKEEEVAREMNDLPESLKGIVKGGGSLTALPIIETQAGDVSAYIPTN
;
A
#
# COMPACT_ATOMS: atom_id res chain seq x y z
N ILE A 1 -10.28 14.06 -4.54
CA ILE A 1 -9.73 13.28 -5.68
C ILE A 1 -10.84 13.07 -6.70
N PHE A 2 -10.61 13.48 -7.96
CA PHE A 2 -11.51 13.19 -9.08
C PHE A 2 -11.15 11.84 -9.68
N ARG A 3 -12.06 10.88 -9.55
CA ARG A 3 -11.85 9.48 -9.92
C ARG A 3 -12.50 9.13 -11.25
N GLN A 4 -11.91 8.17 -11.94
CA GLN A 4 -12.54 7.50 -13.07
C GLN A 4 -12.72 5.99 -12.76
N PRO A 5 -13.57 5.29 -13.52
CA PRO A 5 -13.74 3.85 -13.36
C PRO A 5 -12.42 3.08 -13.53
N VAL A 6 -12.26 2.05 -12.71
CA VAL A 6 -11.14 1.11 -12.80
C VAL A 6 -11.44 0.12 -13.93
N ASN A 7 -10.71 0.23 -15.02
CA ASN A 7 -10.94 -0.56 -16.24
C ASN A 7 -9.64 -1.09 -16.87
N GLU A 8 -8.51 -0.93 -16.20
CA GLU A 8 -7.21 -1.45 -16.65
C GLU A 8 -6.69 -2.47 -15.63
N PRO A 9 -6.33 -3.70 -16.07
CA PRO A 9 -5.85 -4.71 -15.14
C PRO A 9 -4.45 -4.38 -14.61
N LEU A 10 -4.23 -4.73 -13.33
CA LEU A 10 -2.93 -4.91 -12.74
C LEU A 10 -2.69 -6.41 -12.61
N GLN A 11 -1.90 -6.98 -13.50
CA GLN A 11 -1.66 -8.42 -13.50
C GLN A 11 -0.64 -8.80 -12.41
N THR A 12 -1.05 -9.73 -11.56
CA THR A 12 -0.22 -10.23 -10.45
C THR A 12 0.75 -11.33 -10.89
N GLY A 13 0.48 -11.98 -12.03
CA GLY A 13 1.17 -13.20 -12.46
C GLY A 13 0.66 -14.47 -11.80
N LEU A 14 -0.29 -14.36 -10.88
CA LEU A 14 -0.92 -15.48 -10.20
C LEU A 14 -2.23 -15.82 -10.91
N LYS A 15 -2.29 -16.98 -11.57
CA LYS A 15 -3.46 -17.38 -12.37
C LYS A 15 -4.78 -17.33 -11.61
N ALA A 16 -4.78 -17.76 -10.35
CA ALA A 16 -5.98 -17.76 -9.52
C ALA A 16 -6.51 -16.34 -9.28
N VAL A 17 -5.63 -15.38 -9.06
CA VAL A 17 -6.00 -13.98 -8.87
C VAL A 17 -6.43 -13.36 -10.19
N ASP A 18 -5.58 -13.43 -11.20
CA ASP A 18 -5.78 -12.72 -12.46
C ASP A 18 -7.00 -13.23 -13.25
N ALA A 19 -7.37 -14.52 -13.09
CA ALA A 19 -8.50 -15.13 -13.78
C ALA A 19 -9.83 -15.05 -13.01
N MET A 20 -9.81 -15.09 -11.67
CA MET A 20 -11.02 -15.21 -10.86
C MET A 20 -11.39 -13.93 -10.10
N ILE A 21 -10.39 -13.19 -9.63
CA ILE A 21 -10.55 -11.95 -8.85
C ILE A 21 -9.55 -10.89 -9.33
N PRO A 22 -9.62 -10.48 -10.61
CA PRO A 22 -8.62 -9.60 -11.19
C PRO A 22 -8.55 -8.25 -10.46
N ILE A 23 -7.33 -7.77 -10.26
CA ILE A 23 -7.06 -6.47 -9.64
C ILE A 23 -6.96 -5.41 -10.74
N GLY A 24 -7.62 -4.28 -10.56
CA GLY A 24 -7.54 -3.15 -11.45
C GLY A 24 -6.59 -2.07 -10.96
N ARG A 25 -6.00 -1.31 -11.87
CA ARG A 25 -5.16 -0.16 -11.55
C ARG A 25 -5.98 0.94 -10.89
N GLY A 26 -5.67 1.24 -9.63
CA GLY A 26 -6.43 2.16 -8.78
C GLY A 26 -7.34 1.47 -7.77
N GLN A 27 -7.41 0.15 -7.78
CA GLN A 27 -8.18 -0.66 -6.84
C GLN A 27 -7.44 -0.85 -5.51
N ARG A 28 -8.17 -1.24 -4.49
CA ARG A 28 -7.68 -1.75 -3.20
C ARG A 28 -8.06 -3.21 -3.10
N GLU A 29 -7.09 -4.08 -2.87
CA GLU A 29 -7.33 -5.51 -2.69
C GLU A 29 -6.65 -6.00 -1.42
N LEU A 30 -7.43 -6.54 -0.50
CA LEU A 30 -6.95 -7.03 0.78
C LEU A 30 -6.30 -8.40 0.64
N ILE A 31 -5.09 -8.55 1.18
CA ILE A 31 -4.44 -9.85 1.38
C ILE A 31 -4.53 -10.17 2.86
N ILE A 32 -5.35 -11.17 3.21
CA ILE A 32 -5.62 -11.53 4.60
C ILE A 32 -5.32 -13.00 4.85
N GLY A 33 -4.76 -13.32 6.01
CA GLY A 33 -4.48 -14.70 6.42
C GLY A 33 -3.56 -14.79 7.64
N ASP A 34 -3.38 -16.00 8.12
CA ASP A 34 -2.52 -16.26 9.28
C ASP A 34 -1.04 -16.02 8.98
N ARG A 35 -0.25 -16.02 10.03
CA ARG A 35 1.21 -15.88 9.91
C ARG A 35 1.79 -17.00 9.03
N GLN A 36 2.74 -16.64 8.17
CA GLN A 36 3.46 -17.58 7.27
C GLN A 36 2.57 -18.32 6.24
N THR A 37 1.44 -17.75 5.85
CA THR A 37 0.56 -18.32 4.81
C THR A 37 0.86 -17.83 3.40
N GLY A 38 1.98 -17.12 3.20
CA GLY A 38 2.41 -16.68 1.87
C GLY A 38 1.87 -15.30 1.46
N LYS A 39 1.29 -14.51 2.36
CA LYS A 39 0.78 -13.15 2.05
C LYS A 39 1.84 -12.25 1.42
N THR A 40 3.01 -12.16 2.03
CA THR A 40 4.14 -11.39 1.50
C THR A 40 4.60 -11.93 0.15
N SER A 41 4.59 -13.25 -0.06
CA SER A 41 4.97 -13.85 -1.35
C SER A 41 4.04 -13.40 -2.48
N ILE A 42 2.72 -13.37 -2.25
CA ILE A 42 1.74 -12.86 -3.23
C ILE A 42 2.07 -11.41 -3.62
N ALA A 43 2.38 -10.57 -2.63
CA ALA A 43 2.72 -9.17 -2.88
C ALA A 43 4.04 -9.02 -3.65
N ILE A 44 5.08 -9.78 -3.28
CA ILE A 44 6.37 -9.76 -3.96
C ILE A 44 6.26 -10.29 -5.39
N ASP A 45 5.54 -11.40 -5.61
CA ASP A 45 5.29 -11.94 -6.95
C ASP A 45 4.55 -10.92 -7.83
N THR A 46 3.60 -10.18 -7.26
CA THR A 46 2.92 -9.09 -7.97
C THR A 46 3.89 -7.99 -8.39
N ILE A 47 4.82 -7.59 -7.51
CA ILE A 47 5.87 -6.61 -7.84
C ILE A 47 6.78 -7.14 -8.96
N LEU A 48 7.25 -8.39 -8.82
CA LEU A 48 8.13 -9.02 -9.82
C LEU A 48 7.47 -9.11 -11.19
N ASN A 49 6.17 -9.37 -11.23
CA ASN A 49 5.41 -9.47 -12.48
C ASN A 49 5.28 -8.13 -13.23
N GLN A 50 5.54 -6.98 -12.58
CA GLN A 50 5.53 -5.67 -13.24
C GLN A 50 6.76 -5.43 -14.12
N LYS A 51 7.77 -6.31 -14.07
CA LYS A 51 8.97 -6.17 -14.90
C LYS A 51 8.66 -6.10 -16.39
N ALA A 52 7.74 -6.89 -16.88
CA ALA A 52 7.33 -6.87 -18.27
C ALA A 52 6.75 -5.49 -18.70
N ASN A 53 5.99 -4.84 -17.83
CA ASN A 53 5.49 -3.49 -18.06
C ASN A 53 6.62 -2.46 -18.07
N TYR A 54 7.59 -2.60 -17.17
CA TYR A 54 8.77 -1.72 -17.11
C TYR A 54 9.60 -1.84 -18.38
N ASP A 55 9.93 -3.06 -18.81
CA ASP A 55 10.72 -3.34 -20.02
C ASP A 55 9.99 -2.86 -21.29
N ALA A 56 8.67 -2.84 -21.29
CA ALA A 56 7.84 -2.30 -22.39
C ALA A 56 7.70 -0.76 -22.38
N GLY A 57 8.38 -0.06 -21.46
CA GLY A 57 8.30 1.41 -21.34
C GLY A 57 6.98 1.94 -20.79
N LYS A 58 6.19 1.08 -20.14
CA LYS A 58 4.93 1.42 -19.46
C LYS A 58 4.96 1.00 -17.99
N PRO A 59 5.88 1.56 -17.18
CA PRO A 59 6.13 1.08 -15.84
C PRO A 59 4.92 1.22 -14.93
N VAL A 60 4.78 0.25 -14.02
CA VAL A 60 4.04 0.40 -12.76
C VAL A 60 5.09 0.52 -11.66
N TYR A 61 5.22 1.69 -11.08
CA TYR A 61 6.18 1.92 -9.99
C TYR A 61 5.67 1.28 -8.72
N CYS A 62 6.50 0.45 -8.10
CA CYS A 62 6.10 -0.31 -6.93
C CYS A 62 6.69 0.31 -5.65
N ILE A 63 5.87 0.42 -4.62
CA ILE A 63 6.28 0.87 -3.29
C ILE A 63 6.00 -0.28 -2.31
N TYR A 64 7.05 -0.88 -1.78
CA TYR A 64 6.95 -1.88 -0.73
C TYR A 64 7.17 -1.24 0.63
N VAL A 65 6.14 -1.21 1.45
CA VAL A 65 6.18 -0.64 2.80
C VAL A 65 6.26 -1.77 3.82
N ALA A 66 7.45 -1.97 4.39
CA ALA A 66 7.69 -2.92 5.47
C ALA A 66 7.41 -2.25 6.83
N ILE A 67 6.47 -2.80 7.60
CA ILE A 67 6.02 -2.24 8.87
C ILE A 67 6.27 -3.24 9.99
N GLY A 68 7.12 -2.88 10.96
CA GLY A 68 7.41 -3.74 12.11
C GLY A 68 8.04 -5.09 11.75
N GLN A 69 8.69 -5.19 10.61
CA GLN A 69 9.39 -6.39 10.14
C GLN A 69 10.80 -6.48 10.75
N LYS A 70 11.33 -7.70 10.84
CA LYS A 70 12.75 -7.89 11.19
C LYS A 70 13.64 -7.38 10.05
N GLY A 71 14.75 -6.74 10.39
CA GLY A 71 15.71 -6.25 9.39
C GLY A 71 16.21 -7.32 8.43
N SER A 72 16.44 -8.54 8.91
CA SER A 72 16.83 -9.68 8.06
C SER A 72 15.75 -10.05 7.02
N THR A 73 14.48 -9.96 7.38
CA THR A 73 13.36 -10.22 6.45
C THR A 73 13.32 -9.17 5.35
N VAL A 74 13.46 -7.90 5.71
CA VAL A 74 13.48 -6.79 4.74
C VAL A 74 14.70 -6.91 3.82
N ALA A 75 15.87 -7.22 4.37
CA ALA A 75 17.09 -7.44 3.59
C ALA A 75 16.93 -8.58 2.55
N ASN A 76 16.30 -9.68 2.96
CA ASN A 76 16.02 -10.79 2.05
C ASN A 76 15.07 -10.38 0.91
N ILE A 77 14.02 -9.62 1.21
CA ILE A 77 13.08 -9.12 0.20
C ILE A 77 13.81 -8.20 -0.78
N VAL A 78 14.60 -7.26 -0.28
CA VAL A 78 15.41 -6.36 -1.13
C VAL A 78 16.37 -7.16 -2.04
N ASN A 79 17.00 -8.20 -1.51
CA ASN A 79 17.89 -9.06 -2.30
C ASN A 79 17.12 -9.78 -3.41
N VAL A 80 15.96 -10.37 -3.10
CA VAL A 80 15.11 -11.02 -4.12
C VAL A 80 14.69 -10.04 -5.22
N LEU A 81 14.25 -8.84 -4.84
CA LEU A 81 13.86 -7.80 -5.80
C LEU A 81 15.04 -7.37 -6.67
N ARG A 82 16.24 -7.26 -6.09
CA ARG A 82 17.48 -6.92 -6.81
C ARG A 82 17.89 -8.01 -7.78
N GLU A 83 17.96 -9.25 -7.34
CA GLU A 83 18.34 -10.40 -8.15
C GLU A 83 17.41 -10.63 -9.35
N ARG A 84 16.13 -10.27 -9.18
CA ARG A 84 15.12 -10.35 -10.25
C ARG A 84 14.99 -9.08 -11.10
N GLY A 85 15.84 -8.08 -10.87
CA GLY A 85 15.80 -6.81 -11.61
C GLY A 85 14.58 -5.94 -11.36
N ALA A 86 13.93 -6.10 -10.20
CA ALA A 86 12.74 -5.33 -9.84
C ALA A 86 13.07 -4.03 -9.09
N MET A 87 14.31 -3.85 -8.63
CA MET A 87 14.72 -2.61 -7.93
C MET A 87 14.74 -1.38 -8.83
N ASP A 88 14.78 -1.54 -10.14
CA ASP A 88 14.78 -0.42 -11.10
C ASP A 88 13.44 0.36 -11.09
N TYR A 89 12.37 -0.30 -10.66
CA TYR A 89 11.03 0.31 -10.57
C TYR A 89 10.38 0.15 -9.17
N THR A 90 11.15 -0.24 -8.17
CA THR A 90 10.63 -0.48 -6.81
C THR A 90 11.33 0.41 -5.78
N ILE A 91 10.53 1.03 -4.93
CA ILE A 91 10.96 1.82 -3.77
C ILE A 91 10.59 1.04 -2.50
N VAL A 92 11.54 0.89 -1.59
CA VAL A 92 11.31 0.24 -0.30
C VAL A 92 11.28 1.29 0.81
N VAL A 93 10.17 1.33 1.53
CA VAL A 93 9.98 2.15 2.75
C VAL A 93 9.92 1.19 3.92
N ALA A 94 10.83 1.30 4.87
CA ALA A 94 10.90 0.36 5.98
C ALA A 94 10.91 1.08 7.33
N ALA A 95 10.01 0.65 8.23
CA ALA A 95 10.07 0.89 9.65
C ALA A 95 10.18 -0.46 10.33
N MET A 96 11.37 -0.75 10.89
CA MET A 96 11.72 -2.06 11.43
C MET A 96 11.04 -2.30 12.78
N ALA A 97 11.02 -3.56 13.22
CA ALA A 97 10.47 -3.91 14.54
C ALA A 97 11.20 -3.25 15.73
N ALA A 98 12.46 -2.86 15.53
CA ALA A 98 13.25 -2.17 16.54
C ALA A 98 13.07 -0.63 16.52
N ASP A 99 12.42 -0.09 15.48
CA ASP A 99 12.18 1.35 15.38
C ASP A 99 11.05 1.80 16.30
N PRO A 100 11.04 3.06 16.73
CA PRO A 100 9.95 3.61 17.52
C PRO A 100 8.58 3.42 16.88
N ALA A 101 7.54 3.18 17.70
CA ALA A 101 6.17 2.98 17.23
C ALA A 101 5.68 4.12 16.33
N ALA A 102 6.10 5.36 16.58
CA ALA A 102 5.77 6.50 15.75
C ALA A 102 6.23 6.32 14.29
N LEU A 103 7.42 5.78 14.05
CA LEU A 103 7.93 5.51 12.69
C LEU A 103 7.13 4.41 12.01
N GLN A 104 6.79 3.33 12.73
CA GLN A 104 5.95 2.26 12.21
C GLN A 104 4.54 2.76 11.88
N TYR A 105 4.02 3.71 12.65
CA TYR A 105 2.75 4.37 12.38
C TYR A 105 2.80 5.22 11.11
N PHE A 106 3.87 6.02 10.92
CA PHE A 106 3.98 6.94 9.78
C PHE A 106 4.40 6.29 8.46
N ALA A 107 5.14 5.18 8.48
CA ALA A 107 5.69 4.55 7.29
C ALA A 107 4.66 4.29 6.18
N PRO A 108 3.44 3.77 6.43
CA PRO A 108 2.42 3.59 5.40
C PRO A 108 1.99 4.90 4.74
N PHE A 109 1.88 5.98 5.49
CA PHE A 109 1.53 7.29 4.95
C PHE A 109 2.65 7.87 4.08
N ALA A 110 3.91 7.65 4.45
CA ALA A 110 5.05 8.02 3.63
C ALA A 110 5.05 7.24 2.30
N GLY A 111 4.82 5.92 2.36
CA GLY A 111 4.68 5.09 1.16
C GLY A 111 3.53 5.52 0.27
N ALA A 112 2.38 5.86 0.86
CA ALA A 112 1.24 6.40 0.12
C ALA A 112 1.57 7.72 -0.58
N ALA A 113 2.26 8.65 0.10
CA ALA A 113 2.65 9.93 -0.47
C ALA A 113 3.59 9.76 -1.68
N ILE A 114 4.53 8.81 -1.62
CA ILE A 114 5.38 8.45 -2.76
C ILE A 114 4.52 7.92 -3.93
N GLY A 115 3.57 7.03 -3.63
CA GLY A 115 2.65 6.49 -4.63
C GLY A 115 1.76 7.56 -5.27
N GLU A 116 1.28 8.52 -4.49
CA GLU A 116 0.51 9.66 -4.97
C GLU A 116 1.29 10.54 -5.93
N TYR A 117 2.57 10.75 -5.70
CA TYR A 117 3.41 11.48 -6.65
C TYR A 117 3.37 10.88 -8.06
N PHE A 118 3.45 9.55 -8.17
CA PHE A 118 3.31 8.87 -9.46
C PHE A 118 1.88 8.97 -10.00
N ARG A 119 0.89 8.72 -9.16
CA ARG A 119 -0.53 8.82 -9.52
C ARG A 119 -0.88 10.20 -10.08
N ASP A 120 -0.49 11.26 -9.37
CA ASP A 120 -0.89 12.62 -9.68
C ASP A 120 -0.10 13.20 -10.87
N THR A 121 1.03 12.59 -11.21
CA THR A 121 1.81 12.92 -12.42
C THR A 121 1.50 12.02 -13.63
N GLY A 122 0.33 11.36 -13.63
CA GLY A 122 -0.18 10.57 -14.75
C GLY A 122 0.47 9.20 -14.94
N ARG A 123 1.18 8.70 -13.92
CA ARG A 123 1.84 7.40 -13.94
C ARG A 123 1.06 6.37 -13.11
N HIS A 124 1.43 5.12 -13.23
CA HIS A 124 0.83 4.03 -12.45
C HIS A 124 1.74 3.62 -11.32
N ALA A 125 1.17 3.46 -10.13
CA ALA A 125 1.87 2.97 -8.95
C ALA A 125 1.10 1.85 -8.26
N LEU A 126 1.85 0.96 -7.62
CA LEU A 126 1.38 -0.09 -6.74
C LEU A 126 2.02 0.10 -5.38
N VAL A 127 1.23 0.19 -4.32
CA VAL A 127 1.74 0.21 -2.94
C VAL A 127 1.32 -1.06 -2.21
N VAL A 128 2.27 -1.70 -1.56
CA VAL A 128 2.06 -2.85 -0.68
C VAL A 128 2.32 -2.41 0.75
N TYR A 129 1.38 -2.67 1.66
CA TYR A 129 1.53 -2.41 3.09
C TYR A 129 1.70 -3.73 3.84
N ASP A 130 2.91 -4.06 4.24
CA ASP A 130 3.25 -5.33 4.90
C ASP A 130 3.76 -5.12 6.33
N ASP A 131 2.90 -5.16 7.34
CA ASP A 131 1.45 -5.31 7.32
C ASP A 131 0.76 -4.19 8.13
N LEU A 132 -0.49 -3.94 7.84
CA LEU A 132 -1.28 -2.92 8.55
C LEU A 132 -1.70 -3.38 9.97
N SER A 133 -1.66 -4.67 10.28
CA SER A 133 -1.90 -5.15 11.65
C SER A 133 -0.83 -4.59 12.60
N LYS A 134 0.44 -4.55 12.16
CA LYS A 134 1.53 -3.96 12.94
C LYS A 134 1.43 -2.45 13.03
N GLN A 135 0.98 -1.78 11.97
CA GLN A 135 0.66 -0.34 12.05
C GLN A 135 -0.41 -0.07 13.11
N ALA A 136 -1.46 -0.89 13.17
CA ALA A 136 -2.52 -0.74 14.18
C ALA A 136 -1.98 -0.91 15.60
N VAL A 137 -1.10 -1.89 15.83
CA VAL A 137 -0.43 -2.09 17.12
C VAL A 137 0.44 -0.90 17.48
N ALA A 138 1.22 -0.38 16.56
CA ALA A 138 2.04 0.82 16.77
C ALA A 138 1.18 2.05 17.10
N TYR A 139 0.07 2.23 16.41
CA TYR A 139 -0.88 3.32 16.69
C TYR A 139 -1.55 3.17 18.06
N ARG A 140 -1.89 1.95 18.48
CA ARG A 140 -2.38 1.67 19.83
C ARG A 140 -1.34 2.07 20.87
N GLU A 141 -0.08 1.70 20.69
CA GLU A 141 1.01 2.04 21.59
C GLU A 141 1.16 3.56 21.74
N VAL A 142 1.25 4.30 20.63
CA VAL A 142 1.31 5.76 20.66
C VAL A 142 0.10 6.37 21.36
N SER A 143 -1.11 5.86 21.08
CA SER A 143 -2.34 6.35 21.70
C SER A 143 -2.39 6.12 23.20
N LEU A 144 -1.91 4.98 23.69
CA LEU A 144 -1.83 4.66 25.12
C LEU A 144 -0.80 5.55 25.83
N ILE A 145 0.36 5.80 25.23
CA ILE A 145 1.37 6.72 25.77
C ILE A 145 0.79 8.14 25.90
N LEU A 146 0.00 8.58 24.91
CA LEU A 146 -0.69 9.86 24.91
C LEU A 146 -1.94 9.88 25.81
N ARG A 147 -2.23 8.79 26.53
CA ARG A 147 -3.38 8.62 27.43
C ARG A 147 -4.72 8.90 26.72
N ARG A 148 -4.84 8.58 25.45
CA ARG A 148 -6.10 8.67 24.72
C ARG A 148 -7.07 7.57 25.20
N PRO A 149 -8.38 7.84 25.25
CA PRO A 149 -9.36 6.82 25.61
C PRO A 149 -9.25 5.60 24.71
N SER A 150 -9.21 4.41 25.28
CA SER A 150 -9.17 3.15 24.55
C SER A 150 -10.52 2.42 24.60
N GLY A 151 -10.80 1.72 23.51
CA GLY A 151 -11.98 0.86 23.38
C GLY A 151 -11.61 -0.63 23.36
N ARG A 152 -12.24 -1.39 22.49
CA ARG A 152 -12.03 -2.83 22.33
C ARG A 152 -10.55 -3.13 22.08
N GLU A 153 -10.01 -4.13 22.76
CA GLU A 153 -8.62 -4.59 22.67
C GLU A 153 -7.59 -3.47 22.89
N ALA A 154 -7.97 -2.46 23.68
CA ALA A 154 -7.18 -1.26 23.97
C ALA A 154 -6.85 -0.39 22.73
N TYR A 155 -7.50 -0.61 21.60
CA TYR A 155 -7.38 0.28 20.45
C TYR A 155 -8.11 1.60 20.68
N PRO A 156 -7.60 2.74 20.17
CA PRO A 156 -8.32 4.01 20.24
C PRO A 156 -9.57 3.96 19.36
N GLY A 157 -10.58 4.78 19.68
CA GLY A 157 -11.86 4.78 18.97
C GLY A 157 -11.79 5.14 17.49
N ASP A 158 -10.72 5.76 17.04
CA ASP A 158 -10.48 6.15 15.65
C ASP A 158 -9.60 5.16 14.85
N ILE A 159 -9.44 3.93 15.33
CA ILE A 159 -8.61 2.92 14.67
C ILE A 159 -9.10 2.60 13.24
N PHE A 160 -10.39 2.58 13.00
CA PHE A 160 -10.94 2.41 11.65
C PHE A 160 -10.48 3.56 10.72
N TYR A 161 -10.48 4.78 11.22
CA TYR A 161 -10.05 5.95 10.47
C TYR A 161 -8.57 5.92 10.10
N LEU A 162 -7.73 5.23 10.89
CA LEU A 162 -6.31 5.00 10.56
C LEU A 162 -6.15 4.33 9.19
N HIS A 163 -6.85 3.23 8.96
CA HIS A 163 -6.75 2.46 7.73
C HIS A 163 -7.61 3.03 6.60
N SER A 164 -8.81 3.53 6.90
CA SER A 164 -9.71 4.06 5.87
C SER A 164 -9.11 5.28 5.17
N ARG A 165 -8.56 6.25 5.90
CA ARG A 165 -7.92 7.42 5.30
C ARG A 165 -6.64 7.09 4.50
N LEU A 166 -5.94 6.01 4.88
CA LEU A 166 -4.78 5.53 4.12
C LEU A 166 -5.21 4.90 2.81
N LEU A 167 -6.17 3.97 2.87
CA LEU A 167 -6.61 3.20 1.71
C LEU A 167 -7.46 4.02 0.73
N GLU A 168 -8.14 5.06 1.21
CA GLU A 168 -8.91 5.97 0.35
C GLU A 168 -8.04 6.78 -0.63
N ARG A 169 -6.74 6.85 -0.37
CA ARG A 169 -5.75 7.49 -1.25
C ARG A 169 -5.48 6.70 -2.53
N ALA A 170 -5.76 5.39 -2.53
CA ALA A 170 -5.71 4.57 -3.73
C ALA A 170 -6.88 4.92 -4.67
N ALA A 171 -6.55 5.27 -5.90
CA ALA A 171 -7.53 5.69 -6.89
C ALA A 171 -6.94 5.65 -8.30
N LYS A 172 -7.81 5.66 -9.30
CA LYS A 172 -7.49 6.00 -10.69
C LYS A 172 -8.01 7.42 -10.95
N ILE A 173 -7.11 8.30 -11.35
CA ILE A 173 -7.44 9.72 -11.55
C ILE A 173 -8.08 9.92 -12.91
N ILE A 174 -9.01 10.88 -12.97
CA ILE A 174 -9.67 11.31 -14.19
C ILE A 174 -8.64 11.64 -15.28
N LYS A 175 -8.98 11.39 -16.56
CA LYS A 175 -8.06 11.59 -17.69
C LYS A 175 -7.84 13.05 -18.05
N GLU A 176 -8.86 13.87 -17.87
CA GLU A 176 -8.86 15.27 -18.20
C GLU A 176 -7.91 16.03 -17.27
N GLU A 177 -6.78 16.46 -17.81
CA GLU A 177 -5.69 17.10 -17.04
C GLU A 177 -6.14 18.40 -16.37
N GLU A 178 -6.98 19.20 -17.03
CA GLU A 178 -7.52 20.44 -16.46
C GLU A 178 -8.33 20.16 -15.20
N VAL A 179 -9.20 19.13 -15.25
CA VAL A 179 -10.00 18.71 -14.08
C VAL A 179 -9.13 18.12 -12.99
N ALA A 180 -8.12 17.33 -13.37
CA ALA A 180 -7.18 16.75 -12.40
C ALA A 180 -6.39 17.81 -11.62
N ARG A 181 -6.07 18.94 -12.24
CA ARG A 181 -5.38 20.06 -11.60
C ARG A 181 -6.22 20.81 -10.55
N GLU A 182 -7.53 20.68 -10.60
CA GLU A 182 -8.44 21.29 -9.65
C GLU A 182 -8.64 20.46 -8.36
N MET A 183 -7.95 19.33 -8.20
CA MET A 183 -8.03 18.53 -6.98
C MET A 183 -7.54 19.31 -5.76
N ASN A 184 -8.37 19.39 -4.72
CA ASN A 184 -8.08 20.18 -3.52
C ASN A 184 -6.98 19.62 -2.64
N ASP A 185 -6.68 18.33 -2.78
CA ASP A 185 -5.69 17.59 -1.99
C ASP A 185 -4.29 17.56 -2.62
N LEU A 186 -4.09 18.29 -3.72
CA LEU A 186 -2.79 18.40 -4.36
C LEU A 186 -1.87 19.37 -3.61
N PRO A 187 -0.63 18.96 -3.31
CA PRO A 187 0.41 19.89 -2.88
C PRO A 187 0.66 20.96 -3.94
N GLU A 188 0.88 22.21 -3.50
CA GLU A 188 1.17 23.34 -4.41
C GLU A 188 2.33 23.03 -5.37
N SER A 189 3.35 22.31 -4.87
CA SER A 189 4.52 21.91 -5.67
C SER A 189 4.18 20.97 -6.84
N LEU A 190 3.05 20.28 -6.81
CA LEU A 190 2.62 19.36 -7.86
C LEU A 190 1.65 19.98 -8.86
N LYS A 191 0.98 21.08 -8.54
CA LYS A 191 -0.05 21.69 -9.41
C LYS A 191 0.45 21.95 -10.84
N GLY A 192 1.71 22.33 -11.00
CA GLY A 192 2.33 22.59 -12.31
C GLY A 192 2.66 21.35 -13.13
N ILE A 193 2.74 20.17 -12.51
CA ILE A 193 3.17 18.91 -13.15
C ILE A 193 2.10 17.81 -13.12
N VAL A 194 0.90 18.12 -12.62
CA VAL A 194 -0.23 17.19 -12.59
C VAL A 194 -0.63 16.79 -13.98
N LYS A 195 -0.87 15.49 -14.15
CA LYS A 195 -1.43 14.88 -15.37
C LYS A 195 -2.55 13.93 -14.99
N GLY A 196 -3.58 13.88 -15.80
CA GLY A 196 -4.66 12.93 -15.63
C GLY A 196 -4.27 11.50 -15.99
N GLY A 197 -5.13 10.56 -15.61
CA GLY A 197 -5.05 9.15 -16.01
C GLY A 197 -4.13 8.27 -15.18
N GLY A 198 -3.39 8.82 -14.21
CA GLY A 198 -2.55 8.05 -13.30
C GLY A 198 -3.36 7.21 -12.30
N SER A 199 -2.72 6.23 -11.69
CA SER A 199 -3.36 5.37 -10.69
C SER A 199 -2.43 4.99 -9.55
N LEU A 200 -3.03 4.80 -8.37
CA LEU A 200 -2.39 4.18 -7.21
C LEU A 200 -3.23 2.99 -6.78
N THR A 201 -2.68 1.79 -6.94
CA THR A 201 -3.27 0.52 -6.49
C THR A 201 -2.70 0.17 -5.14
N ALA A 202 -3.53 -0.30 -4.21
CA ALA A 202 -3.09 -0.68 -2.87
C ALA A 202 -3.34 -2.15 -2.58
N LEU A 203 -2.31 -2.84 -2.08
CA LEU A 203 -2.38 -4.19 -1.55
C LEU A 203 -2.07 -4.16 -0.04
N PRO A 204 -3.05 -3.88 0.81
CA PRO A 204 -2.89 -3.99 2.26
C PRO A 204 -2.83 -5.45 2.69
N ILE A 205 -1.90 -5.77 3.59
CA ILE A 205 -1.79 -7.08 4.23
C ILE A 205 -2.30 -6.97 5.65
N ILE A 206 -3.18 -7.90 6.04
CA ILE A 206 -3.69 -8.06 7.40
C ILE A 206 -3.36 -9.47 7.89
N GLU A 207 -2.84 -9.56 9.11
CA GLU A 207 -2.57 -10.83 9.77
C GLU A 207 -3.74 -11.24 10.65
N THR A 208 -4.20 -12.48 10.48
CA THR A 208 -5.16 -13.14 11.38
C THR A 208 -4.46 -14.12 12.30
N GLN A 209 -5.18 -14.59 13.33
CA GLN A 209 -4.75 -15.66 14.22
C GLN A 209 -5.77 -16.79 14.16
N ALA A 210 -5.32 -18.01 13.87
CA ALA A 210 -6.18 -19.19 13.76
C ALA A 210 -7.39 -19.01 12.81
N GLY A 211 -7.21 -18.24 11.73
CA GLY A 211 -8.26 -17.96 10.75
C GLY A 211 -9.37 -17.04 11.25
N ASP A 212 -9.22 -16.41 12.41
CA ASP A 212 -10.27 -15.54 12.99
C ASP A 212 -10.32 -14.19 12.28
N VAL A 213 -11.23 -14.09 11.32
CA VAL A 213 -11.57 -12.84 10.62
C VAL A 213 -12.53 -11.95 11.41
N SER A 214 -13.09 -12.45 12.52
CA SER A 214 -13.99 -11.69 13.40
C SER A 214 -13.25 -10.83 14.43
N ALA A 215 -11.95 -11.00 14.56
CA ALA A 215 -11.10 -10.16 15.40
C ALA A 215 -11.18 -8.68 15.00
N TYR A 216 -10.84 -7.79 15.92
CA TYR A 216 -11.15 -6.36 15.77
C TYR A 216 -10.49 -5.73 14.54
N ILE A 217 -9.20 -5.94 14.32
CA ILE A 217 -8.48 -5.36 13.17
C ILE A 217 -8.89 -5.99 11.83
N PRO A 218 -9.00 -7.33 11.68
CA PRO A 218 -9.52 -7.93 10.46
C PRO A 218 -10.92 -7.45 10.07
N THR A 219 -11.80 -7.23 11.05
CA THR A 219 -13.18 -6.75 10.82
C THR A 219 -13.20 -5.30 10.30
N ASN A 220 -12.32 -4.44 10.81
CA ASN A 220 -12.23 -3.04 10.41
C ASN A 220 -11.62 -2.87 9.02
#